data_388fc0f92e73101a2e7723d129a59362
#
_entry.id   388fc0f92e73101a2e7723d129a59362
#
_cell.length_a   1.000
_cell.length_b   1.000
_cell.length_c   1.000
_cell.angle_alpha   90.00
_cell.angle_beta   90.00
_cell.angle_gamma   90.00
#
_symmetry.space_group_name_H-M   'P 1'
#
loop_
_entity.id
_entity.type
_entity.pdbx_description
1 polymer ?
#
loop_
_entity_poly.entity_id
_entity_poly.type
_entity_poly.pdbx_seq_one_letter_code
_entity_poly.pdbx_strand_id
1 'polypeptide(L)'
;MLGSGVINLGQAQLAEVARRGVPVPGYDRDRLAPRLVHVGVGGFHRAHLAVYVQELAADGGDWGIVGLGLLEQDARMAQALRAQDHLYTLIAKGAGAPSAAIVGSIIGYVHAPPGHDAAVAELIASPATSILSLTVTEAGYAEPSAEQVASGAATFDRLAAALAVRRERGAGPLTILSCDNLPGNGDAARQATLAAAARADAALCAWVEANCTFPNSMVDRITPVTADADRAWLRETIGIEDRWPVVAEPFRQWVMEDDFAAGRPSWEAVGAVFTDRIHDWERYKLRFLNAGHSCIAYLCALADVTFVHEAMAIPAVRTFLEELLRREAMPTVTEIPGHPREQYIASVLERFANPGVHDQIARLCVDGTAKFATFLIPSVAGQLETGGPTERAATAVAGWARYLAVVDPPAQAFDSSADVARHHAAEAVDDPVAFLEFDAVFPSTVKASRRFQAQFSAAYRRIAAHGPIAAMEHEPDRERIGDVP
;
A
#
# COMPACT_ATOMS: atom_id res chain seq x y z
N MET A 1 -15.90 -35.94 13.22
CA MET A 1 -15.56 -36.30 11.83
C MET A 1 -16.02 -35.12 10.95
N LEU A 2 -15.09 -34.35 10.43
CA LEU A 2 -15.38 -33.31 9.44
C LEU A 2 -15.94 -34.00 8.19
N GLY A 3 -17.05 -33.51 7.64
CA GLY A 3 -17.68 -34.08 6.44
C GLY A 3 -16.66 -34.23 5.31
N SER A 4 -16.68 -35.37 4.64
CA SER A 4 -15.62 -35.86 3.76
C SER A 4 -15.54 -35.22 2.36
N GLY A 5 -16.05 -34.01 2.15
CA GLY A 5 -16.04 -33.33 0.86
C GLY A 5 -15.52 -31.89 0.93
N VAL A 6 -14.86 -31.44 -0.14
CA VAL A 6 -14.52 -30.03 -0.34
C VAL A 6 -15.79 -29.25 -0.70
N ILE A 7 -16.01 -28.11 -0.03
CA ILE A 7 -17.16 -27.23 -0.27
C ILE A 7 -16.72 -26.16 -1.29
N ASN A 8 -17.42 -26.08 -2.42
CA ASN A 8 -17.32 -24.90 -3.28
C ASN A 8 -18.02 -23.72 -2.58
N LEU A 9 -17.28 -22.63 -2.36
CA LEU A 9 -17.81 -21.47 -1.65
C LEU A 9 -18.98 -20.83 -2.40
N GLY A 10 -20.05 -20.53 -1.67
CA GLY A 10 -21.25 -19.85 -2.16
C GLY A 10 -22.23 -19.60 -1.01
N GLN A 11 -23.24 -18.78 -1.25
CA GLN A 11 -24.21 -18.36 -0.22
C GLN A 11 -24.93 -19.57 0.43
N ALA A 12 -25.34 -20.54 -0.39
CA ALA A 12 -26.05 -21.73 0.08
C ALA A 12 -25.18 -22.63 1.01
N GLN A 13 -23.88 -22.50 0.96
CA GLN A 13 -22.92 -23.32 1.70
C GLN A 13 -22.48 -22.67 3.02
N LEU A 14 -22.82 -21.41 3.30
CA LEU A 14 -22.34 -20.70 4.49
C LEU A 14 -22.65 -21.42 5.81
N ALA A 15 -23.81 -22.04 5.93
CA ALA A 15 -24.16 -22.80 7.13
C ALA A 15 -23.24 -24.04 7.33
N GLU A 16 -22.82 -24.68 6.23
CA GLU A 16 -21.87 -25.80 6.30
C GLU A 16 -20.46 -25.32 6.62
N VAL A 17 -20.02 -24.19 6.02
CA VAL A 17 -18.74 -23.55 6.30
C VAL A 17 -18.65 -23.16 7.77
N ALA A 18 -19.71 -22.58 8.35
CA ALA A 18 -19.78 -22.23 9.76
C ALA A 18 -19.64 -23.48 10.69
N ARG A 19 -20.27 -24.60 10.31
CA ARG A 19 -20.12 -25.88 11.06
C ARG A 19 -18.67 -26.41 11.07
N ARG A 20 -17.83 -26.01 10.13
CA ARG A 20 -16.39 -26.31 10.12
C ARG A 20 -15.57 -25.35 10.98
N GLY A 21 -16.21 -24.42 11.71
CA GLY A 21 -15.55 -23.46 12.57
C GLY A 21 -14.97 -22.25 11.86
N VAL A 22 -15.34 -22.01 10.60
CA VAL A 22 -14.94 -20.81 9.85
C VAL A 22 -15.96 -19.71 10.09
N PRO A 23 -15.58 -18.53 10.56
CA PRO A 23 -16.46 -17.36 10.65
C PRO A 23 -17.05 -17.02 9.28
N VAL A 24 -18.36 -16.82 9.25
CA VAL A 24 -19.12 -16.44 8.04
C VAL A 24 -19.92 -15.16 8.31
N PRO A 25 -20.40 -14.42 7.27
CA PRO A 25 -21.31 -13.30 7.48
C PRO A 25 -22.51 -13.70 8.32
N GLY A 26 -22.65 -13.10 9.50
CA GLY A 26 -23.77 -13.32 10.42
C GLY A 26 -24.98 -12.43 10.17
N TYR A 27 -24.93 -11.60 9.14
CA TYR A 27 -25.95 -10.65 8.73
C TYR A 27 -26.64 -11.08 7.44
N ASP A 28 -27.83 -10.55 7.22
CA ASP A 28 -28.57 -10.73 5.98
C ASP A 28 -27.96 -9.84 4.86
N ARG A 29 -27.29 -10.45 3.91
CA ARG A 29 -26.62 -9.76 2.80
C ARG A 29 -27.61 -9.06 1.86
N ASP A 30 -28.83 -9.56 1.74
CA ASP A 30 -29.86 -8.95 0.89
C ASP A 30 -30.37 -7.61 1.43
N ARG A 31 -30.08 -7.30 2.70
CA ARG A 31 -30.38 -6.00 3.32
C ARG A 31 -29.29 -4.94 3.08
N LEU A 32 -28.13 -5.32 2.56
CA LEU A 32 -27.06 -4.37 2.29
C LEU A 32 -27.41 -3.51 1.07
N ALA A 33 -27.35 -2.21 1.24
CA ALA A 33 -27.58 -1.25 0.16
C ALA A 33 -26.27 -0.97 -0.61
N PRO A 34 -26.31 -0.85 -1.95
CA PRO A 34 -25.13 -0.62 -2.80
C PRO A 34 -24.66 0.85 -2.70
N ARG A 35 -24.27 1.29 -1.51
CA ARG A 35 -23.89 2.69 -1.24
C ARG A 35 -22.43 2.99 -1.53
N LEU A 36 -21.60 1.96 -1.62
CA LEU A 36 -20.19 2.07 -1.88
C LEU A 36 -19.85 1.35 -3.20
N VAL A 37 -19.32 2.10 -4.16
CA VAL A 37 -18.74 1.56 -5.39
C VAL A 37 -17.22 1.57 -5.24
N HIS A 38 -16.56 0.45 -5.56
CA HIS A 38 -15.10 0.36 -5.47
C HIS A 38 -14.48 0.02 -6.82
N VAL A 39 -13.58 0.90 -7.30
CA VAL A 39 -12.79 0.68 -8.51
C VAL A 39 -11.47 -0.01 -8.15
N GLY A 40 -11.19 -1.12 -8.84
CA GLY A 40 -9.93 -1.86 -8.64
C GLY A 40 -10.01 -2.90 -7.52
N VAL A 41 -10.97 -3.83 -7.59
CA VAL A 41 -11.16 -4.90 -6.59
C VAL A 41 -9.97 -5.87 -6.60
N GLY A 42 -8.87 -5.46 -5.97
CA GLY A 42 -7.67 -6.26 -5.82
C GLY A 42 -7.57 -7.00 -4.48
N GLY A 43 -6.39 -7.53 -4.18
CA GLY A 43 -6.09 -8.17 -2.90
C GLY A 43 -6.22 -7.19 -1.74
N PHE A 44 -5.62 -6.00 -1.86
CA PHE A 44 -5.65 -5.01 -0.79
C PHE A 44 -7.08 -4.57 -0.42
N HIS A 45 -7.91 -4.18 -1.40
CA HIS A 45 -9.30 -3.82 -1.14
C HIS A 45 -10.05 -4.91 -0.39
N ARG A 46 -9.95 -6.18 -0.86
CA ARG A 46 -10.63 -7.33 -0.24
C ARG A 46 -10.11 -7.67 1.15
N ALA A 47 -8.84 -7.37 1.43
CA ALA A 47 -8.23 -7.57 2.74
C ALA A 47 -8.38 -6.36 3.68
N HIS A 48 -8.77 -5.19 3.20
CA HIS A 48 -8.79 -3.95 3.98
C HIS A 48 -10.20 -3.34 4.04
N LEU A 49 -10.58 -2.45 3.12
CA LEU A 49 -11.86 -1.72 3.15
C LEU A 49 -13.06 -2.67 3.26
N ALA A 50 -13.08 -3.75 2.49
CA ALA A 50 -14.17 -4.71 2.52
C ALA A 50 -14.33 -5.42 3.88
N VAL A 51 -13.24 -5.54 4.66
CA VAL A 51 -13.29 -6.11 6.01
C VAL A 51 -13.91 -5.11 7.01
N TYR A 52 -13.60 -3.83 6.90
CA TYR A 52 -14.25 -2.80 7.73
C TYR A 52 -15.76 -2.73 7.47
N VAL A 53 -16.17 -2.83 6.20
CA VAL A 53 -17.60 -2.87 5.85
C VAL A 53 -18.26 -4.17 6.34
N GLN A 54 -17.58 -5.30 6.26
CA GLN A 54 -18.03 -6.59 6.81
C GLN A 54 -18.34 -6.52 8.29
N GLU A 55 -17.45 -5.92 9.07
CA GLU A 55 -17.62 -5.81 10.53
C GLU A 55 -18.76 -4.89 10.90
N LEU A 56 -18.90 -3.75 10.20
CA LEU A 56 -20.06 -2.88 10.40
C LEU A 56 -21.38 -3.55 10.04
N ALA A 57 -21.40 -4.37 8.98
CA ALA A 57 -22.60 -5.13 8.63
C ALA A 57 -22.96 -6.14 9.72
N ALA A 58 -21.97 -6.75 10.38
CA ALA A 58 -22.18 -7.64 11.52
C ALA A 58 -22.80 -6.90 12.74
N ASP A 59 -22.49 -5.61 12.90
CA ASP A 59 -23.06 -4.73 13.94
C ASP A 59 -24.36 -4.05 13.51
N GLY A 60 -24.96 -4.48 12.40
CA GLY A 60 -26.27 -4.00 11.94
C GLY A 60 -26.22 -2.86 10.91
N GLY A 61 -25.05 -2.49 10.41
CA GLY A 61 -24.90 -1.55 9.28
C GLY A 61 -25.50 -2.10 7.98
N ASP A 62 -25.97 -1.21 7.10
CA ASP A 62 -26.63 -1.57 5.83
C ASP A 62 -25.80 -1.24 4.57
N TRP A 63 -24.51 -0.94 4.74
CA TRP A 63 -23.61 -0.59 3.64
C TRP A 63 -23.10 -1.85 2.92
N GLY A 64 -23.31 -1.90 1.62
CA GLY A 64 -22.78 -2.92 0.74
C GLY A 64 -21.83 -2.32 -0.32
N ILE A 65 -20.91 -3.14 -0.79
CA ILE A 65 -19.92 -2.77 -1.80
C ILE A 65 -20.33 -3.36 -3.15
N VAL A 66 -20.34 -2.53 -4.20
CA VAL A 66 -20.34 -3.01 -5.59
C VAL A 66 -18.95 -2.78 -6.17
N GLY A 67 -18.28 -3.86 -6.53
CA GLY A 67 -16.98 -3.79 -7.21
C GLY A 67 -17.12 -3.33 -8.66
N LEU A 68 -16.16 -2.56 -9.14
CA LEU A 68 -16.08 -2.08 -10.52
C LEU A 68 -14.70 -2.38 -11.09
N GLY A 69 -14.63 -3.24 -12.09
CA GLY A 69 -13.42 -3.55 -12.86
C GLY A 69 -13.45 -2.81 -14.19
N LEU A 70 -12.45 -1.94 -14.41
CA LEU A 70 -12.36 -1.10 -15.61
C LEU A 70 -11.41 -1.66 -16.68
N LEU A 71 -10.60 -2.66 -16.34
CA LEU A 71 -9.60 -3.25 -17.22
C LEU A 71 -10.08 -4.60 -17.77
N GLU A 72 -9.61 -4.97 -18.96
CA GLU A 72 -9.92 -6.28 -19.55
C GLU A 72 -9.59 -7.46 -18.63
N GLN A 73 -8.45 -7.38 -17.95
CA GLN A 73 -7.99 -8.42 -17.02
C GLN A 73 -8.89 -8.61 -15.79
N ASP A 74 -9.71 -7.62 -15.44
CA ASP A 74 -10.65 -7.69 -14.31
C ASP A 74 -11.79 -8.68 -14.54
N ALA A 75 -11.96 -9.17 -15.79
CA ALA A 75 -12.89 -10.23 -16.14
C ALA A 75 -12.71 -11.49 -15.28
N ARG A 76 -11.46 -11.83 -14.94
CA ARG A 76 -11.16 -13.01 -14.11
C ARG A 76 -11.71 -12.85 -12.69
N MET A 77 -11.54 -11.67 -12.08
CA MET A 77 -12.07 -11.36 -10.76
C MET A 77 -13.60 -11.36 -10.78
N ALA A 78 -14.20 -10.73 -11.79
CA ALA A 78 -15.64 -10.71 -11.98
C ALA A 78 -16.22 -12.13 -12.07
N GLN A 79 -15.58 -13.03 -12.84
CA GLN A 79 -16.00 -14.42 -12.99
C GLN A 79 -15.86 -15.19 -11.66
N ALA A 80 -14.74 -15.04 -10.96
CA ALA A 80 -14.49 -15.73 -9.70
C ALA A 80 -15.52 -15.33 -8.63
N LEU A 81 -15.71 -14.02 -8.42
CA LEU A 81 -16.65 -13.50 -7.42
C LEU A 81 -18.11 -13.87 -7.77
N ARG A 82 -18.52 -13.74 -9.02
CA ARG A 82 -19.88 -14.12 -9.45
C ARG A 82 -20.18 -15.60 -9.20
N ALA A 83 -19.21 -16.49 -9.43
CA ALA A 83 -19.35 -17.92 -9.22
C ALA A 83 -19.47 -18.33 -7.73
N GLN A 84 -19.22 -17.40 -6.81
CA GLN A 84 -19.24 -17.60 -5.36
C GLN A 84 -20.22 -16.63 -4.66
N ASP A 85 -21.21 -16.10 -5.37
CA ASP A 85 -22.17 -15.12 -4.84
C ASP A 85 -21.47 -13.89 -4.22
N HIS A 86 -20.32 -13.48 -4.79
CA HIS A 86 -19.42 -12.41 -4.36
C HIS A 86 -18.76 -12.63 -2.97
N LEU A 87 -18.83 -13.85 -2.44
CA LEU A 87 -18.11 -14.28 -1.24
C LEU A 87 -16.66 -14.59 -1.56
N TYR A 88 -15.79 -14.44 -0.59
CA TYR A 88 -14.40 -14.91 -0.67
C TYR A 88 -13.84 -15.16 0.73
N THR A 89 -12.76 -15.94 0.78
CA THR A 89 -12.05 -16.24 2.02
C THR A 89 -10.91 -15.25 2.25
N LEU A 90 -10.89 -14.61 3.41
CA LEU A 90 -9.71 -13.94 3.95
C LEU A 90 -8.92 -14.94 4.79
N ILE A 91 -7.67 -15.17 4.42
CA ILE A 91 -6.71 -15.97 5.16
C ILE A 91 -5.80 -15.01 5.92
N ALA A 92 -5.90 -14.97 7.25
CA ALA A 92 -5.04 -14.16 8.09
C ALA A 92 -3.85 -14.98 8.57
N LYS A 93 -2.63 -14.51 8.29
CA LYS A 93 -1.36 -15.19 8.63
C LYS A 93 -0.57 -14.34 9.61
N GLY A 94 -0.58 -14.73 10.87
CA GLY A 94 0.23 -14.19 11.95
C GLY A 94 1.41 -15.10 12.29
N ALA A 95 2.02 -14.85 13.45
CA ALA A 95 3.06 -15.72 14.01
C ALA A 95 2.54 -17.13 14.40
N GLY A 96 1.22 -17.28 14.59
CA GLY A 96 0.56 -18.54 14.89
C GLY A 96 0.03 -19.27 13.65
N ALA A 97 -0.84 -20.26 13.87
CA ALA A 97 -1.52 -20.96 12.79
C ALA A 97 -2.38 -19.99 11.97
N PRO A 98 -2.43 -20.14 10.62
CA PRO A 98 -3.31 -19.33 9.78
C PRO A 98 -4.78 -19.51 10.19
N SER A 99 -5.56 -18.44 10.08
CA SER A 99 -7.01 -18.47 10.26
C SER A 99 -7.72 -18.07 8.96
N ALA A 100 -8.97 -18.53 8.79
CA ALA A 100 -9.80 -18.21 7.66
C ALA A 100 -11.13 -17.60 8.12
N ALA A 101 -11.64 -16.63 7.37
CA ALA A 101 -12.99 -16.07 7.56
C ALA A 101 -13.62 -15.76 6.20
N ILE A 102 -14.92 -15.93 6.07
CA ILE A 102 -15.64 -15.58 4.85
C ILE A 102 -16.07 -14.12 4.92
N VAL A 103 -15.74 -13.38 3.88
CA VAL A 103 -16.14 -11.98 3.70
C VAL A 103 -17.27 -11.90 2.68
N GLY A 104 -18.34 -11.19 3.02
CA GLY A 104 -19.55 -11.06 2.22
C GLY A 104 -20.05 -9.63 2.03
N SER A 105 -19.26 -8.62 2.38
CA SER A 105 -19.60 -7.20 2.22
C SER A 105 -19.64 -6.73 0.76
N ILE A 106 -18.99 -7.45 -0.17
CA ILE A 106 -19.16 -7.25 -1.61
C ILE A 106 -20.46 -7.95 -2.03
N ILE A 107 -21.44 -7.18 -2.49
CA ILE A 107 -22.77 -7.67 -2.87
C ILE A 107 -22.98 -7.72 -4.38
N GLY A 108 -22.06 -7.16 -5.15
CA GLY A 108 -22.12 -7.14 -6.61
C GLY A 108 -20.77 -6.81 -7.23
N TYR A 109 -20.64 -7.13 -8.52
CA TYR A 109 -19.45 -6.78 -9.30
C TYR A 109 -19.83 -6.47 -10.74
N VAL A 110 -19.41 -5.31 -11.23
CA VAL A 110 -19.57 -4.89 -12.62
C VAL A 110 -18.20 -4.89 -13.30
N HIS A 111 -18.07 -5.65 -14.38
CA HIS A 111 -16.93 -5.60 -15.29
C HIS A 111 -17.30 -4.71 -16.47
N ALA A 112 -16.61 -3.60 -16.59
CA ALA A 112 -16.86 -2.58 -17.60
C ALA A 112 -15.54 -2.13 -18.25
N PRO A 113 -14.91 -2.96 -19.11
CA PRO A 113 -13.71 -2.56 -19.84
C PRO A 113 -14.01 -1.41 -20.81
N PRO A 114 -13.01 -0.82 -21.50
CA PRO A 114 -13.25 0.24 -22.48
C PRO A 114 -14.40 -0.08 -23.45
N GLY A 115 -15.26 0.90 -23.70
CA GLY A 115 -16.48 0.73 -24.50
C GLY A 115 -17.74 0.32 -23.70
N HIS A 116 -17.62 0.10 -22.37
CA HIS A 116 -18.76 -0.26 -21.51
C HIS A 116 -19.11 0.87 -20.52
N ASP A 117 -18.95 2.14 -20.92
CA ASP A 117 -19.08 3.33 -20.05
C ASP A 117 -20.50 3.52 -19.52
N ALA A 118 -21.51 3.03 -20.21
CA ALA A 118 -22.89 3.06 -19.72
C ALA A 118 -23.03 2.31 -18.37
N ALA A 119 -22.36 1.17 -18.20
CA ALA A 119 -22.39 0.41 -16.95
C ALA A 119 -21.67 1.16 -15.80
N VAL A 120 -20.58 1.89 -16.11
CA VAL A 120 -19.89 2.75 -15.15
C VAL A 120 -20.81 3.89 -14.70
N ALA A 121 -21.47 4.54 -15.67
CA ALA A 121 -22.41 5.64 -15.42
C ALA A 121 -23.60 5.19 -14.56
N GLU A 122 -24.18 4.02 -14.83
CA GLU A 122 -25.32 3.50 -14.04
C GLU A 122 -24.97 3.33 -12.56
N LEU A 123 -23.75 2.84 -12.26
CA LEU A 123 -23.29 2.72 -10.88
C LEU A 123 -23.04 4.07 -10.21
N ILE A 124 -22.23 4.93 -10.85
CA ILE A 124 -21.78 6.19 -10.26
C ILE A 124 -22.90 7.23 -10.22
N ALA A 125 -23.79 7.26 -11.21
CA ALA A 125 -24.95 8.15 -11.26
C ALA A 125 -26.17 7.62 -10.49
N SER A 126 -26.05 6.50 -9.79
CA SER A 126 -27.11 6.02 -8.89
C SER A 126 -27.22 6.94 -7.67
N PRO A 127 -28.45 7.39 -7.29
CA PRO A 127 -28.67 8.14 -6.06
C PRO A 127 -28.29 7.35 -4.79
N ALA A 128 -28.26 6.02 -4.86
CA ALA A 128 -27.85 5.17 -3.75
C ALA A 128 -26.34 5.23 -3.49
N THR A 129 -25.53 5.53 -4.51
CA THR A 129 -24.08 5.59 -4.40
C THR A 129 -23.65 6.88 -3.67
N SER A 130 -23.09 6.73 -2.48
CA SER A 130 -22.61 7.83 -1.62
C SER A 130 -21.09 7.94 -1.65
N ILE A 131 -20.38 6.83 -1.84
CA ILE A 131 -18.91 6.77 -1.84
C ILE A 131 -18.43 5.99 -3.06
N LEU A 132 -17.49 6.60 -3.80
CA LEU A 132 -16.68 5.96 -4.84
C LEU A 132 -15.27 5.78 -4.30
N SER A 133 -14.87 4.57 -3.94
CA SER A 133 -13.52 4.30 -3.45
C SER A 133 -12.63 3.72 -4.54
N LEU A 134 -11.32 4.01 -4.45
CA LEU A 134 -10.34 3.71 -5.49
C LEU A 134 -9.16 2.92 -4.94
N THR A 135 -8.72 1.89 -5.67
CA THR A 135 -7.37 1.31 -5.60
C THR A 135 -6.90 1.05 -7.03
N VAL A 136 -6.44 2.12 -7.67
CA VAL A 136 -6.07 2.16 -9.11
C VAL A 136 -4.56 2.23 -9.34
N THR A 137 -3.78 2.19 -8.26
CA THR A 137 -2.32 2.34 -8.17
C THR A 137 -1.84 3.75 -8.54
N GLU A 138 -0.60 4.08 -8.19
CA GLU A 138 0.00 5.40 -8.44
C GLU A 138 -0.04 5.80 -9.92
N ALA A 139 0.17 4.82 -10.82
CA ALA A 139 0.10 5.06 -12.26
C ALA A 139 -1.29 5.51 -12.75
N GLY A 140 -2.35 5.15 -12.02
CA GLY A 140 -3.72 5.54 -12.36
C GLY A 140 -3.99 7.04 -12.21
N TYR A 141 -3.21 7.75 -11.37
CA TYR A 141 -3.35 9.19 -11.11
C TYR A 141 -2.52 10.06 -12.06
N ALA A 142 -1.60 9.45 -12.82
CA ALA A 142 -0.80 10.18 -13.80
C ALA A 142 -1.67 10.72 -14.93
N GLU A 143 -1.22 11.78 -15.59
CA GLU A 143 -1.88 12.29 -16.79
C GLU A 143 -1.93 11.19 -17.86
N PRO A 144 -3.11 10.88 -18.43
CA PRO A 144 -3.25 9.78 -19.36
C PRO A 144 -2.49 10.07 -20.67
N SER A 145 -1.87 9.03 -21.23
CA SER A 145 -1.26 9.12 -22.55
C SER A 145 -2.31 9.33 -23.63
N ALA A 146 -1.91 9.88 -24.78
CA ALA A 146 -2.79 10.05 -25.92
C ALA A 146 -3.46 8.73 -26.37
N GLU A 147 -2.75 7.60 -26.24
CA GLU A 147 -3.27 6.27 -26.54
C GLU A 147 -4.35 5.84 -25.53
N GLN A 148 -4.14 6.08 -24.23
CA GLN A 148 -5.13 5.79 -23.20
C GLN A 148 -6.41 6.61 -23.38
N VAL A 149 -6.28 7.89 -23.74
CA VAL A 149 -7.44 8.73 -24.06
C VAL A 149 -8.17 8.22 -25.31
N ALA A 150 -7.43 7.93 -26.40
CA ALA A 150 -8.00 7.48 -27.66
C ALA A 150 -8.70 6.11 -27.54
N SER A 151 -8.17 5.21 -26.72
CA SER A 151 -8.77 3.88 -26.48
C SER A 151 -9.90 3.91 -25.44
N GLY A 152 -10.15 5.03 -24.78
CA GLY A 152 -11.10 5.11 -23.67
C GLY A 152 -10.66 4.33 -22.43
N ALA A 153 -9.35 4.09 -22.28
CA ALA A 153 -8.79 3.34 -21.15
C ALA A 153 -8.45 4.24 -19.94
N ALA A 154 -8.47 5.58 -20.12
CA ALA A 154 -8.13 6.53 -19.06
C ALA A 154 -9.16 6.49 -17.92
N THR A 155 -8.75 5.99 -16.77
CA THR A 155 -9.64 5.75 -15.62
C THR A 155 -10.42 7.00 -15.23
N PHE A 156 -9.74 8.12 -14.98
CA PHE A 156 -10.41 9.34 -14.51
C PHE A 156 -11.28 10.00 -15.58
N ASP A 157 -10.98 9.86 -16.87
CA ASP A 157 -11.87 10.33 -17.94
C ASP A 157 -13.20 9.56 -17.96
N ARG A 158 -13.16 8.26 -17.74
CA ARG A 158 -14.35 7.43 -17.60
C ARG A 158 -15.17 7.78 -16.35
N LEU A 159 -14.47 8.04 -15.23
CA LEU A 159 -15.13 8.52 -14.00
C LEU A 159 -15.76 9.89 -14.20
N ALA A 160 -15.08 10.83 -14.88
CA ALA A 160 -15.61 12.14 -15.20
C ALA A 160 -16.85 12.06 -16.10
N ALA A 161 -16.85 11.19 -17.11
CA ALA A 161 -18.03 10.93 -17.94
C ALA A 161 -19.22 10.41 -17.11
N ALA A 162 -18.98 9.51 -16.16
CA ALA A 162 -20.02 9.02 -15.25
C ALA A 162 -20.51 10.11 -14.28
N LEU A 163 -19.63 11.01 -13.81
CA LEU A 163 -19.99 12.18 -12.99
C LEU A 163 -20.84 13.20 -13.80
N ALA A 164 -20.62 13.35 -15.11
CA ALA A 164 -21.47 14.15 -15.96
C ALA A 164 -22.91 13.61 -15.98
N VAL A 165 -23.07 12.30 -16.14
CA VAL A 165 -24.40 11.63 -16.06
C VAL A 165 -25.01 11.80 -14.66
N ARG A 166 -24.18 11.72 -13.59
CA ARG A 166 -24.66 11.95 -12.21
C ARG A 166 -25.20 13.37 -12.04
N ARG A 167 -24.50 14.36 -12.54
CA ARG A 167 -24.93 15.77 -12.56
C ARG A 167 -26.27 15.91 -13.31
N GLU A 168 -26.37 15.36 -14.51
CA GLU A 168 -27.59 15.43 -15.34
C GLU A 168 -28.81 14.79 -14.69
N ARG A 169 -28.61 13.70 -13.97
CA ARG A 169 -29.66 12.98 -13.23
C ARG A 169 -30.01 13.65 -11.90
N GLY A 170 -29.26 14.63 -11.44
CA GLY A 170 -29.45 15.24 -10.13
C GLY A 170 -29.28 14.25 -8.98
N ALA A 171 -28.38 13.28 -9.11
CA ALA A 171 -28.19 12.20 -8.14
C ALA A 171 -27.47 12.62 -6.83
N GLY A 172 -27.14 13.91 -6.70
CA GLY A 172 -26.59 14.51 -5.48
C GLY A 172 -25.08 14.38 -5.35
N PRO A 173 -24.51 14.79 -4.19
CA PRO A 173 -23.08 14.83 -3.95
C PRO A 173 -22.48 13.42 -3.84
N LEU A 174 -21.13 13.32 -3.95
CA LEU A 174 -20.40 12.06 -3.92
C LEU A 174 -19.05 12.26 -3.23
N THR A 175 -18.66 11.32 -2.39
CA THR A 175 -17.29 11.24 -1.88
C THR A 175 -16.45 10.34 -2.77
N ILE A 176 -15.27 10.81 -3.20
CA ILE A 176 -14.27 10.03 -3.93
C ILE A 176 -13.13 9.75 -2.97
N LEU A 177 -13.04 8.51 -2.50
CA LEU A 177 -12.14 8.06 -1.44
C LEU A 177 -11.01 7.20 -2.02
N SER A 178 -9.83 7.78 -2.17
CA SER A 178 -8.66 6.99 -2.53
C SER A 178 -8.18 6.14 -1.35
N CYS A 179 -7.91 4.88 -1.62
CA CYS A 179 -7.27 3.92 -0.72
C CYS A 179 -5.92 3.44 -1.30
N ASP A 180 -5.34 4.20 -2.21
CA ASP A 180 -4.03 3.91 -2.78
C ASP A 180 -2.89 4.36 -1.85
N ASN A 181 -1.75 3.69 -1.98
CA ASN A 181 -0.59 3.91 -1.14
C ASN A 181 0.28 5.05 -1.68
N LEU A 182 -0.27 6.26 -1.72
CA LEU A 182 0.48 7.47 -2.06
C LEU A 182 0.18 8.59 -1.06
N PRO A 183 1.16 9.47 -0.75
CA PRO A 183 0.93 10.61 0.13
C PRO A 183 -0.09 11.58 -0.48
N GLY A 184 -1.03 12.07 0.34
CA GLY A 184 -2.06 12.98 -0.14
C GLY A 184 -2.94 12.34 -1.21
N ASN A 185 -3.32 11.10 -1.04
CA ASN A 185 -4.06 10.32 -2.05
C ASN A 185 -5.43 10.92 -2.39
N GLY A 186 -6.09 11.59 -1.46
CA GLY A 186 -7.31 12.36 -1.70
C GLY A 186 -7.06 13.58 -2.58
N ASP A 187 -5.96 14.32 -2.31
CA ASP A 187 -5.55 15.46 -3.14
C ASP A 187 -5.21 15.01 -4.56
N ALA A 188 -4.51 13.88 -4.71
CA ALA A 188 -4.19 13.29 -6.01
C ALA A 188 -5.48 12.88 -6.76
N ALA A 189 -6.44 12.26 -6.08
CA ALA A 189 -7.73 11.88 -6.65
C ALA A 189 -8.53 13.13 -7.07
N ARG A 190 -8.51 14.19 -6.25
CA ARG A 190 -9.12 15.49 -6.59
C ARG A 190 -8.50 16.08 -7.85
N GLN A 191 -7.18 16.16 -7.91
CA GLN A 191 -6.47 16.73 -9.04
C GLN A 191 -6.76 15.95 -10.33
N ALA A 192 -6.67 14.63 -10.31
CA ALA A 192 -6.94 13.78 -11.48
C ALA A 192 -8.40 13.87 -11.94
N THR A 193 -9.35 13.88 -10.99
CA THR A 193 -10.79 14.01 -11.31
C THR A 193 -11.11 15.37 -11.92
N LEU A 194 -10.59 16.47 -11.35
CA LEU A 194 -10.82 17.81 -11.87
C LEU A 194 -10.16 18.03 -13.23
N ALA A 195 -8.96 17.51 -13.44
CA ALA A 195 -8.29 17.56 -14.74
C ALA A 195 -9.11 16.83 -15.83
N ALA A 196 -9.61 15.62 -15.51
CA ALA A 196 -10.49 14.88 -16.41
C ALA A 196 -11.82 15.59 -16.67
N ALA A 197 -12.45 16.14 -15.64
CA ALA A 197 -13.68 16.91 -15.77
C ALA A 197 -13.48 18.17 -16.62
N ALA A 198 -12.37 18.89 -16.45
CA ALA A 198 -12.04 20.08 -17.22
C ALA A 198 -11.79 19.78 -18.71
N ARG A 199 -11.19 18.61 -19.02
CA ARG A 199 -11.05 18.16 -20.42
C ARG A 199 -12.41 17.89 -21.07
N ALA A 200 -13.37 17.42 -20.30
CA ALA A 200 -14.71 17.12 -20.82
C ALA A 200 -15.57 18.38 -20.95
N ASP A 201 -15.73 19.17 -19.89
CA ASP A 201 -16.59 20.35 -19.81
C ASP A 201 -16.27 21.19 -18.57
N ALA A 202 -16.07 22.50 -18.76
CA ALA A 202 -15.79 23.43 -17.64
C ALA A 202 -16.93 23.47 -16.60
N ALA A 203 -18.19 23.30 -17.03
CA ALA A 203 -19.33 23.26 -16.11
C ALA A 203 -19.35 21.97 -15.28
N LEU A 204 -18.81 20.86 -15.81
CA LEU A 204 -18.61 19.63 -15.05
C LEU A 204 -17.53 19.83 -13.99
N CYS A 205 -16.41 20.46 -14.33
CA CYS A 205 -15.35 20.77 -13.37
C CYS A 205 -15.89 21.56 -12.18
N ALA A 206 -16.63 22.65 -12.44
CA ALA A 206 -17.26 23.46 -11.40
C ALA A 206 -18.27 22.66 -10.55
N TRP A 207 -19.02 21.75 -11.18
CA TRP A 207 -19.95 20.89 -10.44
C TRP A 207 -19.21 19.91 -9.53
N VAL A 208 -18.13 19.27 -10.00
CA VAL A 208 -17.29 18.38 -9.21
C VAL A 208 -16.72 19.11 -8.00
N GLU A 209 -16.18 20.33 -8.19
CA GLU A 209 -15.65 21.15 -7.09
C GLU A 209 -16.70 21.46 -6.02
N ALA A 210 -17.95 21.67 -6.43
CA ALA A 210 -19.03 22.05 -5.52
C ALA A 210 -19.75 20.85 -4.86
N ASN A 211 -19.67 19.65 -5.44
CA ASN A 211 -20.50 18.51 -5.03
C ASN A 211 -19.69 17.25 -4.68
N CYS A 212 -18.39 17.22 -4.92
CA CYS A 212 -17.56 16.07 -4.56
C CYS A 212 -16.57 16.43 -3.46
N THR A 213 -16.33 15.48 -2.53
CA THR A 213 -15.27 15.57 -1.52
C THR A 213 -14.23 14.50 -1.76
N PHE A 214 -13.00 14.74 -1.30
CA PHE A 214 -11.83 13.91 -1.58
C PHE A 214 -10.98 13.75 -0.33
N PRO A 215 -11.48 13.05 0.71
CA PRO A 215 -10.72 12.90 1.94
C PRO A 215 -9.41 12.14 1.68
N ASN A 216 -8.33 12.65 2.26
CA ASN A 216 -7.08 11.90 2.32
C ASN A 216 -7.22 10.71 3.26
N SER A 217 -6.57 9.61 2.93
CA SER A 217 -6.57 8.41 3.77
C SER A 217 -5.18 7.76 3.85
N MET A 218 -4.84 7.24 5.01
CA MET A 218 -3.68 6.39 5.20
C MET A 218 -4.17 4.97 5.47
N VAL A 219 -3.81 4.06 4.59
CA VAL A 219 -4.18 2.64 4.63
C VAL A 219 -2.94 1.80 4.90
N ASP A 220 -3.05 0.80 5.77
CA ASP A 220 -1.95 -0.11 6.09
C ASP A 220 -2.44 -1.51 6.42
N ARG A 221 -2.04 -2.46 5.63
CA ARG A 221 -2.11 -3.91 5.84
C ARG A 221 -1.19 -4.61 4.85
N ILE A 222 -0.29 -5.47 5.31
CA ILE A 222 0.51 -6.28 4.41
C ILE A 222 -0.39 -7.36 3.80
N THR A 223 -0.51 -7.33 2.47
CA THR A 223 -1.37 -8.22 1.69
C THR A 223 -0.53 -8.82 0.55
N PRO A 224 0.12 -9.96 0.78
CA PRO A 224 0.91 -10.63 -0.25
C PRO A 224 0.01 -11.23 -1.33
N VAL A 225 0.62 -11.55 -2.47
CA VAL A 225 -0.07 -12.31 -3.52
C VAL A 225 -0.42 -13.69 -2.98
N THR A 226 -1.68 -14.11 -3.16
CA THR A 226 -2.14 -15.44 -2.76
C THR A 226 -1.43 -16.51 -3.58
N ALA A 227 -0.67 -17.37 -2.90
CA ALA A 227 0.07 -18.46 -3.51
C ALA A 227 -0.80 -19.74 -3.67
N ASP A 228 -0.35 -20.68 -4.51
CA ASP A 228 -1.01 -21.97 -4.65
C ASP A 228 -1.02 -22.79 -3.33
N ALA A 229 0.03 -22.62 -2.52
CA ALA A 229 0.09 -23.22 -1.18
C ALA A 229 -1.04 -22.72 -0.25
N ASP A 230 -1.47 -21.46 -0.38
CA ASP A 230 -2.58 -20.89 0.39
C ASP A 230 -3.92 -21.51 -0.02
N ARG A 231 -4.11 -21.69 -1.31
CA ARG A 231 -5.30 -22.35 -1.86
C ARG A 231 -5.34 -23.83 -1.45
N ALA A 232 -4.18 -24.52 -1.49
CA ALA A 232 -4.05 -25.89 -1.05
C ALA A 232 -4.36 -26.02 0.44
N TRP A 233 -3.80 -25.15 1.28
CA TRP A 233 -4.08 -25.13 2.71
C TRP A 233 -5.58 -24.95 2.99
N LEU A 234 -6.24 -24.00 2.32
CA LEU A 234 -7.68 -23.76 2.47
C LEU A 234 -8.51 -24.99 2.13
N ARG A 235 -8.17 -25.64 1.02
CA ARG A 235 -8.85 -26.86 0.56
C ARG A 235 -8.58 -28.08 1.45
N GLU A 236 -7.33 -28.32 1.82
CA GLU A 236 -6.90 -29.54 2.52
C GLU A 236 -7.16 -29.47 4.03
N THR A 237 -6.95 -28.29 4.64
CA THR A 237 -7.08 -28.10 6.08
C THR A 237 -8.50 -27.68 6.48
N ILE A 238 -9.11 -26.79 5.71
CA ILE A 238 -10.42 -26.20 6.02
C ILE A 238 -11.53 -26.92 5.22
N GLY A 239 -11.21 -27.46 4.06
CA GLY A 239 -12.15 -28.15 3.18
C GLY A 239 -13.00 -27.17 2.34
N ILE A 240 -12.49 -25.98 2.02
CA ILE A 240 -13.16 -24.97 1.20
C ILE A 240 -12.40 -24.77 -0.10
N GLU A 241 -13.13 -24.83 -1.22
CA GLU A 241 -12.65 -24.40 -2.53
C GLU A 241 -13.12 -22.97 -2.77
N ASP A 242 -12.17 -22.04 -2.79
CA ASP A 242 -12.36 -20.63 -3.12
C ASP A 242 -11.55 -20.28 -4.37
N ARG A 243 -12.19 -19.71 -5.37
CA ARG A 243 -11.55 -19.40 -6.65
C ARG A 243 -10.56 -18.25 -6.57
N TRP A 244 -10.72 -17.36 -5.57
CA TRP A 244 -9.84 -16.20 -5.42
C TRP A 244 -9.74 -15.72 -3.95
N PRO A 245 -9.23 -16.55 -3.05
CA PRO A 245 -9.02 -16.15 -1.66
C PRO A 245 -7.99 -15.02 -1.59
N VAL A 246 -7.99 -14.28 -0.48
CA VAL A 246 -7.01 -13.24 -0.21
C VAL A 246 -6.23 -13.55 1.06
N VAL A 247 -4.92 -13.31 1.04
CA VAL A 247 -4.04 -13.46 2.19
C VAL A 247 -3.68 -12.09 2.74
N ALA A 248 -3.68 -11.94 4.06
CA ALA A 248 -3.20 -10.73 4.72
C ALA A 248 -2.62 -11.05 6.11
N GLU A 249 -1.85 -10.10 6.65
CA GLU A 249 -1.50 -10.11 8.06
C GLU A 249 -2.72 -9.83 8.95
N PRO A 250 -2.68 -10.15 10.26
CA PRO A 250 -3.75 -9.79 11.21
C PRO A 250 -3.89 -8.28 11.40
N PHE A 251 -2.77 -7.54 11.40
CA PHE A 251 -2.75 -6.09 11.56
C PHE A 251 -3.49 -5.41 10.40
N ARG A 252 -4.22 -4.37 10.73
CA ARG A 252 -4.77 -3.41 9.75
C ARG A 252 -4.88 -2.03 10.41
N GLN A 253 -4.72 -0.99 9.62
CA GLN A 253 -4.93 0.38 10.05
C GLN A 253 -5.56 1.18 8.91
N TRP A 254 -6.55 1.99 9.26
CA TRP A 254 -7.18 2.92 8.34
C TRP A 254 -7.41 4.24 9.06
N VAL A 255 -6.78 5.28 8.56
CA VAL A 255 -6.90 6.64 9.07
C VAL A 255 -7.34 7.54 7.93
N MET A 256 -8.26 8.46 8.17
CA MET A 256 -8.79 9.33 7.12
C MET A 256 -9.31 10.67 7.67
N GLU A 257 -9.44 11.63 6.80
CA GLU A 257 -10.16 12.86 7.06
C GLU A 257 -11.66 12.61 7.11
N ASP A 258 -12.40 13.36 7.93
CA ASP A 258 -13.87 13.25 8.04
C ASP A 258 -14.55 14.26 7.11
N ASP A 259 -14.32 14.13 5.79
CA ASP A 259 -14.90 14.98 4.75
C ASP A 259 -15.73 14.14 3.76
N PHE A 260 -17.00 13.90 4.10
CA PHE A 260 -17.91 13.05 3.34
C PHE A 260 -19.16 13.80 2.87
N ALA A 261 -19.29 14.00 1.56
CA ALA A 261 -20.33 14.80 0.94
C ALA A 261 -21.76 14.24 1.09
N ALA A 262 -21.90 12.90 1.18
CA ALA A 262 -23.21 12.22 1.21
C ALA A 262 -23.36 11.27 2.42
N GLY A 263 -22.64 11.56 3.52
CA GLY A 263 -22.55 10.70 4.69
C GLY A 263 -21.63 9.50 4.47
N ARG A 264 -21.35 8.80 5.56
CA ARG A 264 -20.44 7.65 5.62
C ARG A 264 -20.89 6.61 6.66
N PRO A 265 -20.38 5.36 6.58
CA PRO A 265 -20.52 4.41 7.67
C PRO A 265 -19.76 4.87 8.92
N SER A 266 -20.17 4.37 10.09
CA SER A 266 -19.48 4.62 11.37
C SER A 266 -18.24 3.72 11.49
N TRP A 267 -17.26 3.86 10.59
CA TRP A 267 -16.06 3.02 10.56
C TRP A 267 -15.21 3.10 11.83
N GLU A 268 -15.34 4.19 12.60
CA GLU A 268 -14.72 4.32 13.92
C GLU A 268 -15.16 3.22 14.91
N ALA A 269 -16.37 2.70 14.79
CA ALA A 269 -16.89 1.60 15.62
C ALA A 269 -16.11 0.28 15.38
N VAL A 270 -15.47 0.14 14.23
CA VAL A 270 -14.67 -1.04 13.83
C VAL A 270 -13.19 -0.72 13.69
N GLY A 271 -12.73 0.39 14.30
CA GLY A 271 -11.33 0.71 14.49
C GLY A 271 -10.68 1.57 13.40
N ALA A 272 -11.44 2.19 12.49
CA ALA A 272 -10.90 3.26 11.68
C ALA A 272 -10.72 4.54 12.50
N VAL A 273 -9.76 5.37 12.14
CA VAL A 273 -9.45 6.63 12.83
C VAL A 273 -9.79 7.80 11.92
N PHE A 274 -10.60 8.74 12.43
CA PHE A 274 -10.85 10.02 11.77
C PHE A 274 -9.99 11.12 12.39
N THR A 275 -9.37 11.95 11.56
CA THR A 275 -8.39 12.95 12.03
C THR A 275 -8.30 14.13 11.07
N ASP A 276 -7.95 15.29 11.61
CA ASP A 276 -7.50 16.48 10.88
C ASP A 276 -5.96 16.50 10.67
N ARG A 277 -5.25 15.45 11.15
CA ARG A 277 -3.79 15.34 11.12
C ARG A 277 -3.32 14.16 10.26
N ILE A 278 -3.97 13.92 9.14
CA ILE A 278 -3.69 12.76 8.28
C ILE A 278 -2.22 12.68 7.84
N HIS A 279 -1.59 13.82 7.54
CA HIS A 279 -0.19 13.86 7.12
C HIS A 279 0.80 13.43 8.20
N ASP A 280 0.45 13.52 9.48
CA ASP A 280 1.30 12.98 10.56
C ASP A 280 1.27 11.45 10.57
N TRP A 281 0.11 10.84 10.28
CA TRP A 281 -0.05 9.40 10.15
C TRP A 281 0.64 8.86 8.90
N GLU A 282 0.56 9.58 7.78
CA GLU A 282 1.32 9.27 6.57
C GLU A 282 2.82 9.27 6.87
N ARG A 283 3.32 10.30 7.59
CA ARG A 283 4.73 10.36 8.01
C ARG A 283 5.12 9.17 8.88
N TYR A 284 4.29 8.75 9.84
CA TYR A 284 4.57 7.56 10.65
C TYR A 284 4.78 6.34 9.76
N LYS A 285 3.84 6.07 8.86
CA LYS A 285 3.94 4.94 7.95
C LYS A 285 5.16 5.06 7.03
N LEU A 286 5.34 6.21 6.40
CA LEU A 286 6.42 6.42 5.43
C LEU A 286 7.80 6.31 6.08
N ARG A 287 7.99 6.93 7.27
CA ARG A 287 9.30 6.99 7.93
C ARG A 287 9.64 5.74 8.74
N PHE A 288 8.66 4.99 9.23
CA PHE A 288 8.93 3.80 10.04
C PHE A 288 8.72 2.51 9.25
N LEU A 289 7.57 2.32 8.61
CA LEU A 289 7.29 1.08 7.89
C LEU A 289 7.95 1.07 6.51
N ASN A 290 7.63 2.06 5.66
CA ASN A 290 8.10 2.05 4.28
C ASN A 290 9.62 2.27 4.20
N ALA A 291 10.17 3.22 4.97
CA ALA A 291 11.62 3.41 5.07
C ALA A 291 12.30 2.17 5.64
N GLY A 292 11.74 1.55 6.69
CA GLY A 292 12.26 0.32 7.27
C GLY A 292 12.42 -0.80 6.23
N HIS A 293 11.39 -1.03 5.42
CA HIS A 293 11.46 -1.98 4.30
C HIS A 293 12.57 -1.62 3.31
N SER A 294 12.62 -0.37 2.85
CA SER A 294 13.61 0.08 1.86
C SER A 294 15.04 -0.03 2.37
N CYS A 295 15.25 0.25 3.67
CA CYS A 295 16.59 0.26 4.27
C CYS A 295 17.21 -1.14 4.38
N ILE A 296 16.42 -2.18 4.58
CA ILE A 296 16.95 -3.56 4.65
C ILE A 296 16.90 -4.27 3.29
N ALA A 297 16.03 -3.86 2.36
CA ALA A 297 15.75 -4.57 1.11
C ALA A 297 17.02 -4.89 0.31
N TYR A 298 17.77 -3.87 -0.07
CA TYR A 298 18.93 -4.03 -0.95
C TYR A 298 20.11 -4.68 -0.26
N LEU A 299 20.31 -4.41 1.03
CA LEU A 299 21.34 -5.06 1.84
C LEU A 299 21.06 -6.55 2.00
N CYS A 300 19.80 -6.91 2.25
CA CYS A 300 19.37 -8.31 2.36
C CYS A 300 19.36 -9.02 1.01
N ALA A 301 19.01 -8.33 -0.09
CA ALA A 301 19.12 -8.89 -1.43
C ALA A 301 20.58 -9.22 -1.80
N LEU A 302 21.54 -8.34 -1.45
CA LEU A 302 22.98 -8.59 -1.62
C LEU A 302 23.52 -9.73 -0.73
N ALA A 303 22.76 -10.11 0.33
CA ALA A 303 23.07 -11.23 1.23
C ALA A 303 22.29 -12.50 0.87
N ASP A 304 21.63 -12.55 -0.30
CA ASP A 304 20.80 -13.67 -0.77
C ASP A 304 19.67 -14.07 0.21
N VAL A 305 19.15 -13.13 1.01
CA VAL A 305 18.00 -13.36 1.88
C VAL A 305 16.72 -13.25 1.07
N THR A 306 15.84 -14.25 1.21
CA THR A 306 14.62 -14.32 0.38
C THR A 306 13.44 -13.58 1.01
N PHE A 307 13.23 -13.73 2.33
CA PHE A 307 12.04 -13.18 3.01
C PHE A 307 12.41 -12.17 4.10
N VAL A 308 11.52 -11.22 4.35
CA VAL A 308 11.70 -10.18 5.38
C VAL A 308 11.83 -10.78 6.78
N HIS A 309 11.05 -11.81 7.12
CA HIS A 309 11.13 -12.46 8.43
C HIS A 309 12.46 -13.20 8.63
N GLU A 310 13.06 -13.76 7.57
CA GLU A 310 14.41 -14.34 7.62
C GLU A 310 15.46 -13.26 7.86
N ALA A 311 15.33 -12.10 7.19
CA ALA A 311 16.18 -10.96 7.45
C ALA A 311 16.09 -10.52 8.92
N MET A 312 14.90 -10.44 9.49
CA MET A 312 14.68 -10.08 10.90
C MET A 312 15.15 -11.12 11.90
N ALA A 313 15.38 -12.36 11.46
CA ALA A 313 16.00 -13.41 12.28
C ALA A 313 17.53 -13.26 12.37
N ILE A 314 18.15 -12.46 11.50
CA ILE A 314 19.58 -12.13 11.54
C ILE A 314 19.78 -11.00 12.55
N PRO A 315 20.53 -11.21 13.68
CA PRO A 315 20.66 -10.20 14.73
C PRO A 315 21.20 -8.85 14.22
N ALA A 316 22.18 -8.88 13.31
CA ALA A 316 22.77 -7.68 12.71
C ALA A 316 21.72 -6.83 11.95
N VAL A 317 20.87 -7.47 11.15
CA VAL A 317 19.80 -6.80 10.40
C VAL A 317 18.77 -6.18 11.34
N ARG A 318 18.36 -6.94 12.36
CA ARG A 318 17.39 -6.46 13.35
C ARG A 318 17.91 -5.25 14.11
N THR A 319 19.15 -5.33 14.66
CA THR A 319 19.77 -4.23 15.39
C THR A 319 19.95 -3.00 14.50
N PHE A 320 20.41 -3.22 13.27
CA PHE A 320 20.57 -2.15 12.27
C PHE A 320 19.27 -1.40 12.04
N LEU A 321 18.18 -2.13 11.79
CA LEU A 321 16.86 -1.54 11.55
C LEU A 321 16.33 -0.81 12.80
N GLU A 322 16.44 -1.41 13.97
CA GLU A 322 16.01 -0.81 15.23
C GLU A 322 16.75 0.52 15.50
N GLU A 323 18.04 0.57 15.31
CA GLU A 323 18.82 1.79 15.49
C GLU A 323 18.48 2.85 14.45
N LEU A 324 18.34 2.48 13.18
CA LEU A 324 17.91 3.40 12.13
C LEU A 324 16.56 4.04 12.48
N LEU A 325 15.57 3.23 12.84
CA LEU A 325 14.24 3.74 13.12
C LEU A 325 14.20 4.61 14.39
N ARG A 326 14.86 4.18 15.47
CA ARG A 326 14.82 4.90 16.76
C ARG A 326 15.73 6.11 16.80
N ARG A 327 16.93 6.04 16.22
CA ARG A 327 17.96 7.09 16.36
C ARG A 327 17.98 8.07 15.19
N GLU A 328 17.63 7.60 13.98
CA GLU A 328 17.74 8.43 12.78
C GLU A 328 16.37 8.87 12.22
N ALA A 329 15.37 7.99 12.20
CA ALA A 329 14.04 8.35 11.70
C ALA A 329 13.15 9.01 12.76
N MET A 330 13.01 8.40 13.94
CA MET A 330 12.07 8.85 14.98
C MET A 330 12.24 10.33 15.41
N PRO A 331 13.49 10.89 15.58
CA PRO A 331 13.63 12.28 15.95
C PRO A 331 13.12 13.28 14.90
N THR A 332 12.98 12.85 13.63
CA THR A 332 12.50 13.69 12.52
C THR A 332 10.98 13.66 12.32
N VAL A 333 10.28 12.91 13.15
CA VAL A 333 8.82 12.71 13.03
C VAL A 333 8.11 13.23 14.27
N THR A 334 7.12 14.09 14.08
CA THR A 334 6.29 14.63 15.18
C THR A 334 5.42 13.53 15.77
N GLU A 335 5.36 13.44 17.10
CA GLU A 335 4.51 12.46 17.77
C GLU A 335 3.02 12.78 17.64
N ILE A 336 2.23 11.76 17.37
CA ILE A 336 0.78 11.85 17.31
C ILE A 336 0.22 11.62 18.72
N PRO A 337 -0.59 12.55 19.26
CA PRO A 337 -1.18 12.38 20.60
C PRO A 337 -1.93 11.05 20.75
N GLY A 338 -1.61 10.31 21.81
CA GLY A 338 -2.19 8.99 22.07
C GLY A 338 -1.56 7.83 21.26
N HIS A 339 -0.62 8.11 20.36
CA HIS A 339 0.05 7.10 19.52
C HIS A 339 1.58 7.25 19.58
N PRO A 340 2.23 6.73 20.62
CA PRO A 340 3.65 6.88 20.81
C PRO A 340 4.45 6.28 19.62
N ARG A 341 5.42 7.04 19.11
CA ARG A 341 6.31 6.61 18.00
C ARG A 341 6.99 5.28 18.30
N GLU A 342 7.42 5.09 19.55
CA GLU A 342 8.08 3.86 20.00
C GLU A 342 7.17 2.64 19.88
N GLN A 343 5.88 2.77 20.22
CA GLN A 343 4.91 1.69 20.06
C GLN A 343 4.68 1.35 18.58
N TYR A 344 4.64 2.36 17.72
CA TYR A 344 4.50 2.16 16.28
C TYR A 344 5.72 1.42 15.71
N ILE A 345 6.93 1.84 16.08
CA ILE A 345 8.19 1.17 15.67
C ILE A 345 8.21 -0.28 16.17
N ALA A 346 7.85 -0.54 17.42
CA ALA A 346 7.77 -1.90 17.95
C ALA A 346 6.81 -2.79 17.13
N SER A 347 5.63 -2.25 16.78
CA SER A 347 4.68 -2.93 15.89
C SER A 347 5.26 -3.23 14.50
N VAL A 348 5.99 -2.28 13.90
CA VAL A 348 6.66 -2.49 12.60
C VAL A 348 7.67 -3.63 12.68
N LEU A 349 8.52 -3.66 13.71
CA LEU A 349 9.52 -4.72 13.90
C LEU A 349 8.87 -6.09 14.12
N GLU A 350 7.77 -6.15 14.85
CA GLU A 350 6.99 -7.39 15.05
C GLU A 350 6.39 -7.88 13.73
N ARG A 351 5.78 -6.99 12.96
CA ARG A 351 5.18 -7.29 11.64
C ARG A 351 6.23 -7.80 10.65
N PHE A 352 7.40 -7.20 10.61
CA PHE A 352 8.51 -7.65 9.75
C PHE A 352 9.03 -9.04 10.15
N ALA A 353 9.03 -9.35 11.43
CA ALA A 353 9.44 -10.65 11.94
C ALA A 353 8.37 -11.76 11.75
N ASN A 354 7.18 -11.43 11.21
CA ASN A 354 6.09 -12.39 11.04
C ASN A 354 6.37 -13.38 9.90
N PRO A 355 6.62 -14.66 10.21
CA PRO A 355 6.93 -15.68 9.19
C PRO A 355 5.70 -16.06 8.34
N GLY A 356 4.49 -15.81 8.84
CA GLY A 356 3.26 -16.20 8.15
C GLY A 356 3.02 -15.43 6.85
N VAL A 357 3.51 -14.20 6.75
CA VAL A 357 3.26 -13.32 5.60
C VAL A 357 4.12 -13.70 4.38
N HIS A 358 5.32 -14.25 4.58
CA HIS A 358 6.29 -14.56 3.51
C HIS A 358 6.54 -13.37 2.56
N ASP A 359 6.71 -12.18 3.14
CA ASP A 359 6.99 -10.98 2.35
C ASP A 359 8.40 -11.07 1.73
N GLN A 360 8.47 -10.92 0.40
CA GLN A 360 9.69 -11.16 -0.35
C GLN A 360 10.58 -9.90 -0.42
N ILE A 361 11.87 -10.05 -0.12
CA ILE A 361 12.88 -8.99 -0.27
C ILE A 361 12.89 -8.47 -1.73
N ALA A 362 12.80 -9.35 -2.72
CA ALA A 362 12.80 -8.94 -4.14
C ALA A 362 11.66 -7.95 -4.48
N ARG A 363 10.48 -8.11 -3.87
CA ARG A 363 9.35 -7.18 -4.04
C ARG A 363 9.66 -5.77 -3.49
N LEU A 364 10.49 -5.70 -2.45
CA LEU A 364 10.88 -4.44 -1.84
C LEU A 364 11.93 -3.69 -2.66
N CYS A 365 12.72 -4.40 -3.48
CA CYS A 365 13.78 -3.82 -4.32
C CYS A 365 13.26 -3.14 -5.62
N VAL A 366 11.95 -3.01 -5.80
CA VAL A 366 11.33 -2.31 -6.93
C VAL A 366 11.20 -0.83 -6.60
N ASP A 367 11.37 0.05 -7.60
CA ASP A 367 11.17 1.50 -7.51
C ASP A 367 11.98 2.17 -6.39
N GLY A 368 13.28 1.89 -6.38
CA GLY A 368 14.19 2.41 -5.36
C GLY A 368 14.30 3.94 -5.37
N THR A 369 14.29 4.55 -6.55
CA THR A 369 14.39 6.00 -6.73
C THR A 369 13.28 6.73 -5.96
N ALA A 370 12.03 6.42 -6.22
CA ALA A 370 10.90 7.06 -5.55
C ALA A 370 10.86 6.72 -4.05
N LYS A 371 11.16 5.47 -3.69
CA LYS A 371 11.15 5.01 -2.29
C LYS A 371 12.18 5.72 -1.43
N PHE A 372 13.44 5.80 -1.86
CA PHE A 372 14.46 6.49 -1.07
C PHE A 372 14.16 7.99 -0.99
N ALA A 373 13.83 8.64 -2.10
CA ALA A 373 13.49 10.06 -2.13
C ALA A 373 12.34 10.40 -1.17
N THR A 374 11.29 9.57 -1.12
CA THR A 374 10.08 9.83 -0.34
C THR A 374 10.18 9.31 1.10
N PHE A 375 10.80 8.14 1.33
CA PHE A 375 10.69 7.46 2.62
C PHE A 375 11.88 7.75 3.55
N LEU A 376 13.12 7.74 3.06
CA LEU A 376 14.32 7.84 3.88
C LEU A 376 14.97 9.21 3.85
N ILE A 377 15.17 9.78 2.67
CA ILE A 377 15.99 10.99 2.50
C ILE A 377 15.48 12.20 3.28
N PRO A 378 14.16 12.41 3.47
CA PRO A 378 13.68 13.47 4.34
C PRO A 378 14.08 13.31 5.82
N SER A 379 14.25 12.07 6.32
CA SER A 379 14.80 11.86 7.66
C SER A 379 16.31 12.18 7.71
N VAL A 380 17.06 11.82 6.65
CA VAL A 380 18.46 12.21 6.52
C VAL A 380 18.62 13.73 6.54
N ALA A 381 17.82 14.45 5.73
CA ALA A 381 17.86 15.91 5.69
C ALA A 381 17.56 16.53 7.07
N GLY A 382 16.52 16.07 7.77
CA GLY A 382 16.19 16.55 9.11
C GLY A 382 17.28 16.26 10.16
N GLN A 383 17.94 15.12 10.06
CA GLN A 383 19.09 14.80 10.94
C GLN A 383 20.30 15.69 10.62
N LEU A 384 20.56 15.98 9.37
CA LEU A 384 21.65 16.86 8.97
C LEU A 384 21.45 18.30 9.48
N GLU A 385 20.21 18.80 9.45
CA GLU A 385 19.83 20.12 9.96
C GLU A 385 20.07 20.25 11.48
N THR A 386 19.79 19.17 12.23
CA THR A 386 19.90 19.16 13.69
C THR A 386 21.23 18.62 14.20
N GLY A 387 22.14 18.19 13.32
CA GLY A 387 23.40 17.56 13.69
C GLY A 387 23.29 16.12 14.20
N GLY A 388 22.13 15.50 14.06
CA GLY A 388 21.87 14.12 14.52
C GLY A 388 22.51 13.03 13.63
N PRO A 389 22.42 11.75 14.02
CA PRO A 389 23.10 10.64 13.34
C PRO A 389 22.47 10.31 11.98
N THR A 390 23.30 9.85 11.03
CA THR A 390 22.90 9.46 9.66
C THR A 390 23.66 8.23 9.14
N GLU A 391 24.40 7.52 10.00
CA GLU A 391 25.29 6.42 9.61
C GLU A 391 24.52 5.22 9.08
N ARG A 392 23.39 4.87 9.70
CA ARG A 392 22.57 3.75 9.29
C ARG A 392 21.86 4.04 7.96
N ALA A 393 21.35 5.25 7.80
CA ALA A 393 20.78 5.71 6.54
C ALA A 393 21.81 5.74 5.41
N ALA A 394 23.02 6.22 5.68
CA ALA A 394 24.13 6.19 4.73
C ALA A 394 24.47 4.75 4.30
N THR A 395 24.43 3.79 5.24
CA THR A 395 24.66 2.36 4.94
C THR A 395 23.51 1.78 4.10
N ALA A 396 22.26 2.14 4.37
CA ALA A 396 21.12 1.71 3.55
C ALA A 396 21.20 2.23 2.10
N VAL A 397 21.55 3.52 1.93
CA VAL A 397 21.76 4.14 0.62
C VAL A 397 22.94 3.49 -0.12
N ALA A 398 24.04 3.19 0.59
CA ALA A 398 25.18 2.50 0.03
C ALA A 398 24.84 1.06 -0.43
N GLY A 399 23.97 0.37 0.31
CA GLY A 399 23.41 -0.92 -0.07
C GLY A 399 22.63 -0.85 -1.39
N TRP A 400 21.80 0.17 -1.56
CA TRP A 400 21.07 0.40 -2.80
C TRP A 400 22.01 0.68 -3.98
N ALA A 401 22.95 1.62 -3.80
CA ALA A 401 23.96 1.93 -4.84
C ALA A 401 24.75 0.68 -5.25
N ARG A 402 25.19 -0.12 -4.25
CA ARG A 402 25.95 -1.34 -4.52
C ARG A 402 25.11 -2.40 -5.24
N TYR A 403 23.84 -2.57 -4.86
CA TYR A 403 22.91 -3.48 -5.51
C TYR A 403 22.76 -3.13 -6.98
N LEU A 404 22.49 -1.87 -7.31
CA LEU A 404 22.36 -1.39 -8.69
C LEU A 404 23.63 -1.59 -9.53
N ALA A 405 24.81 -1.54 -8.91
CA ALA A 405 26.09 -1.73 -9.61
C ALA A 405 26.42 -3.18 -9.93
N VAL A 406 25.87 -4.16 -9.16
CA VAL A 406 26.30 -5.58 -9.26
C VAL A 406 25.18 -6.58 -9.54
N VAL A 407 23.93 -6.17 -9.43
CA VAL A 407 22.77 -7.05 -9.66
C VAL A 407 22.03 -6.59 -10.91
N ASP A 408 21.85 -7.51 -11.85
CA ASP A 408 20.92 -7.29 -12.95
C ASP A 408 19.49 -7.41 -12.41
N PRO A 409 18.67 -6.35 -12.49
CA PRO A 409 17.32 -6.44 -11.97
C PRO A 409 16.49 -7.44 -12.76
N PRO A 410 15.55 -8.11 -12.12
CA PRO A 410 14.55 -8.87 -12.85
C PRO A 410 13.79 -7.95 -13.81
N ALA A 411 13.42 -8.46 -14.98
CA ALA A 411 12.71 -7.71 -16.04
C ALA A 411 11.39 -7.04 -15.59
N GLN A 412 10.90 -7.38 -14.40
CA GLN A 412 9.69 -6.84 -13.77
C GLN A 412 9.98 -5.72 -12.75
N ALA A 413 11.25 -5.39 -12.48
CA ALA A 413 11.60 -4.30 -11.57
C ALA A 413 11.33 -2.96 -12.27
N PHE A 414 10.16 -2.39 -12.03
CA PHE A 414 9.83 -1.06 -12.51
C PHE A 414 10.49 -0.01 -11.61
N ASP A 415 11.25 0.88 -12.23
CA ASP A 415 11.71 2.15 -11.65
C ASP A 415 11.79 3.12 -12.82
N SER A 416 11.03 4.20 -12.76
CA SER A 416 10.94 5.19 -13.86
C SER A 416 12.28 5.88 -14.16
N SER A 417 13.23 5.81 -13.25
CA SER A 417 14.57 6.40 -13.35
C SER A 417 15.69 5.33 -13.29
N ALA A 418 15.36 4.06 -13.55
CA ALA A 418 16.29 2.95 -13.42
C ALA A 418 17.62 3.15 -14.16
N ASP A 419 17.57 3.63 -15.40
CA ASP A 419 18.77 3.84 -16.22
C ASP A 419 19.67 4.94 -15.63
N VAL A 420 19.07 6.03 -15.12
CA VAL A 420 19.82 7.12 -14.49
C VAL A 420 20.41 6.66 -13.15
N ALA A 421 19.63 5.95 -12.33
CA ALA A 421 20.10 5.39 -11.06
C ALA A 421 21.29 4.42 -11.27
N ARG A 422 21.25 3.58 -12.32
CA ARG A 422 22.32 2.67 -12.67
C ARG A 422 23.56 3.37 -13.20
N HIS A 423 23.37 4.45 -13.97
CA HIS A 423 24.48 5.26 -14.44
C HIS A 423 25.28 5.79 -13.24
N HIS A 424 24.62 6.44 -12.27
CA HIS A 424 25.27 6.89 -11.05
C HIS A 424 25.85 5.75 -10.20
N ALA A 425 25.21 4.58 -10.19
CA ALA A 425 25.72 3.41 -9.47
C ALA A 425 27.00 2.83 -10.13
N ALA A 426 27.11 2.92 -11.45
CA ALA A 426 28.32 2.52 -12.17
C ALA A 426 29.50 3.46 -11.87
N GLU A 427 29.25 4.78 -11.85
CA GLU A 427 30.27 5.78 -11.46
C GLU A 427 30.73 5.59 -10.01
N ALA A 428 29.80 5.17 -9.12
CA ALA A 428 30.11 4.94 -7.70
C ALA A 428 31.11 3.78 -7.45
N VAL A 429 31.37 2.93 -8.43
CA VAL A 429 32.37 1.86 -8.29
C VAL A 429 33.76 2.45 -8.09
N ASP A 430 34.09 3.51 -8.81
CA ASP A 430 35.38 4.21 -8.72
C ASP A 430 35.34 5.35 -7.67
N ASP A 431 34.28 6.16 -7.69
CA ASP A 431 34.03 7.23 -6.74
C ASP A 431 32.63 7.10 -6.11
N PRO A 432 32.53 6.53 -4.91
CA PRO A 432 31.22 6.34 -4.26
C PRO A 432 30.37 7.60 -4.19
N VAL A 433 30.97 8.81 -4.03
CA VAL A 433 30.24 10.07 -3.88
C VAL A 433 29.44 10.42 -5.16
N ALA A 434 29.86 9.94 -6.33
CA ALA A 434 29.14 10.17 -7.60
C ALA A 434 27.67 9.68 -7.56
N PHE A 435 27.34 8.66 -6.75
CA PHE A 435 25.97 8.24 -6.59
C PHE A 435 25.06 9.31 -5.95
N LEU A 436 25.63 10.12 -5.07
CA LEU A 436 24.89 11.18 -4.38
C LEU A 436 24.55 12.37 -5.29
N GLU A 437 25.12 12.44 -6.50
CA GLU A 437 24.77 13.46 -7.50
C GLU A 437 23.43 13.17 -8.22
N PHE A 438 22.77 12.09 -7.87
CA PHE A 438 21.45 11.75 -8.44
C PHE A 438 20.36 12.70 -7.92
N ASP A 439 20.07 13.76 -8.67
CA ASP A 439 19.18 14.88 -8.29
C ASP A 439 17.75 14.46 -7.97
N ALA A 440 17.24 13.40 -8.61
CA ALA A 440 15.88 12.93 -8.34
C ALA A 440 15.70 12.37 -6.91
N VAL A 441 16.81 12.07 -6.21
CA VAL A 441 16.78 11.46 -4.87
C VAL A 441 17.40 12.36 -3.82
N PHE A 442 18.54 13.00 -4.14
CA PHE A 442 19.35 13.70 -3.13
C PHE A 442 19.20 15.21 -3.27
N PRO A 443 18.54 15.90 -2.31
CA PRO A 443 18.50 17.36 -2.28
C PRO A 443 19.89 17.94 -2.00
N SER A 444 20.09 19.22 -2.36
CA SER A 444 21.37 19.92 -2.21
C SER A 444 21.95 19.87 -0.78
N THR A 445 21.08 19.87 0.23
CA THR A 445 21.48 19.77 1.65
C THR A 445 22.18 18.43 1.97
N VAL A 446 21.70 17.33 1.37
CA VAL A 446 22.29 15.99 1.53
C VAL A 446 23.57 15.88 0.70
N LYS A 447 23.52 16.33 -0.56
CA LYS A 447 24.69 16.32 -1.46
C LYS A 447 25.87 17.14 -0.92
N ALA A 448 25.62 18.32 -0.35
CA ALA A 448 26.66 19.19 0.20
C ALA A 448 27.23 18.73 1.54
N SER A 449 26.62 17.75 2.21
CA SER A 449 27.06 17.29 3.53
C SER A 449 28.30 16.40 3.43
N ARG A 450 29.47 16.98 3.76
CA ARG A 450 30.73 16.22 3.82
C ARG A 450 30.66 15.03 4.79
N ARG A 451 29.92 15.19 5.90
CA ARG A 451 29.70 14.12 6.87
C ARG A 451 28.96 12.95 6.21
N PHE A 452 27.85 13.21 5.55
CA PHE A 452 27.07 12.17 4.90
C PHE A 452 27.85 11.51 3.75
N GLN A 453 28.56 12.29 2.93
CA GLN A 453 29.44 11.76 1.88
C GLN A 453 30.51 10.80 2.44
N ALA A 454 31.16 11.17 3.55
CA ALA A 454 32.15 10.31 4.18
C ALA A 454 31.56 9.02 4.74
N GLN A 455 30.40 9.11 5.43
CA GLN A 455 29.67 7.96 5.96
C GLN A 455 29.21 7.01 4.84
N PHE A 456 28.63 7.55 3.77
CA PHE A 456 28.21 6.81 2.59
C PHE A 456 29.38 6.10 1.92
N SER A 457 30.48 6.81 1.65
CA SER A 457 31.68 6.24 1.02
C SER A 457 32.32 5.13 1.86
N ALA A 458 32.37 5.31 3.18
CA ALA A 458 32.86 4.28 4.09
C ALA A 458 31.96 3.04 4.09
N ALA A 459 30.64 3.23 4.15
CA ALA A 459 29.67 2.13 4.08
C ALA A 459 29.74 1.39 2.73
N TYR A 460 29.80 2.11 1.62
CA TYR A 460 29.92 1.52 0.27
C TYR A 460 31.15 0.61 0.15
N ARG A 461 32.32 1.11 0.57
CA ARG A 461 33.56 0.33 0.55
C ARG A 461 33.52 -0.85 1.51
N ARG A 462 32.87 -0.71 2.67
CA ARG A 462 32.70 -1.81 3.64
C ARG A 462 31.80 -2.93 3.08
N ILE A 463 30.69 -2.58 2.43
CA ILE A 463 29.82 -3.55 1.75
C ILE A 463 30.62 -4.28 0.66
N ALA A 464 31.42 -3.56 -0.12
CA ALA A 464 32.22 -4.15 -1.19
C ALA A 464 33.32 -5.11 -0.66
N ALA A 465 33.92 -4.78 0.47
CA ALA A 465 35.06 -5.54 1.04
C ALA A 465 34.63 -6.70 1.94
N HIS A 466 33.55 -6.53 2.71
CA HIS A 466 33.17 -7.45 3.81
C HIS A 466 31.74 -7.97 3.71
N GLY A 467 31.00 -7.54 2.70
CA GLY A 467 29.60 -7.91 2.50
C GLY A 467 28.61 -7.06 3.31
N PRO A 468 27.30 -7.19 2.98
CA PRO A 468 26.26 -6.33 3.53
C PRO A 468 25.99 -6.58 5.03
N ILE A 469 26.06 -7.83 5.50
CA ILE A 469 25.81 -8.18 6.91
C ILE A 469 26.87 -7.52 7.81
N ALA A 470 28.15 -7.67 7.47
CA ALA A 470 29.23 -7.05 8.23
C ALA A 470 29.17 -5.50 8.23
N ALA A 471 28.62 -4.92 7.14
CA ALA A 471 28.39 -3.48 7.09
C ALA A 471 27.26 -3.02 8.04
N MET A 472 26.25 -3.85 8.26
CA MET A 472 25.16 -3.60 9.22
C MET A 472 25.60 -3.79 10.69
N GLU A 473 26.51 -4.73 10.95
CA GLU A 473 27.10 -4.97 12.30
C GLU A 473 28.00 -3.85 12.79
N HIS A 474 28.53 -3.05 11.86
CA HIS A 474 29.47 -2.00 12.23
C HIS A 474 28.81 -0.99 13.18
N GLU A 475 29.34 -0.91 14.41
CA GLU A 475 28.97 0.15 15.33
C GLU A 475 29.64 1.47 14.89
N PRO A 476 28.86 2.57 14.74
CA PRO A 476 29.43 3.88 14.50
C PRO A 476 30.38 4.25 15.66
N ASP A 477 31.54 4.81 15.34
CA ASP A 477 32.46 5.31 16.33
C ASP A 477 31.76 6.31 17.26
N ARG A 478 31.48 5.93 18.50
CA ARG A 478 30.81 6.76 19.52
C ARG A 478 31.62 7.98 19.98
N GLU A 479 32.86 8.11 19.55
CA GLU A 479 33.83 9.04 20.15
C GLU A 479 34.18 10.29 19.32
N ARG A 480 33.49 10.62 18.23
CA ARG A 480 33.84 11.83 17.43
C ARG A 480 32.69 12.80 17.20
N ILE A 481 31.83 13.02 18.20
CA ILE A 481 30.87 14.15 18.21
C ILE A 481 31.41 15.34 19.02
N GLY A 482 32.69 15.43 19.16
CA GLY A 482 33.40 16.59 19.72
C GLY A 482 34.51 16.99 18.77
N ASP A 483 34.48 18.24 18.36
CA ASP A 483 35.56 18.96 17.66
C ASP A 483 35.69 18.71 16.14
N VAL A 484 34.84 19.38 15.38
CA VAL A 484 35.26 20.00 14.10
C VAL A 484 34.80 21.46 14.12
N PRO A 485 35.76 22.44 14.03
CA PRO A 485 35.46 23.86 14.05
C PRO A 485 34.65 24.39 12.89
#